data_4a4742ae5c4a6a8216abd3c3aa3726be
#
_entry.id   4a4742ae5c4a6a8216abd3c3aa3726be
#
_cell.length_a   1.000
_cell.length_b   1.000
_cell.length_c   1.000
_cell.angle_alpha   90.00
_cell.angle_beta   90.00
_cell.angle_gamma   90.00
#
_symmetry.space_group_name_H-M   'P 1'
#
loop_
_entity.id
_entity.type
_entity.pdbx_description
1 polymer ?
#
loop_
_entity_poly.entity_id
_entity_poly.type
_entity_poly.pdbx_seq_one_letter_code
_entity_poly.pdbx_strand_id
1 'polypeptide(L)'
;MCLLSPGMTTHSTGSAGEPVFTRQLQTPSKLVFIDESAVKTNMTRRYGRAKCGHRLVAAVPHGHWKTTTFVGALRCDGLTAPFVIDGAINGDLFLAYVEQVLVPTLRQGDVVIMDNLRAHKVAGVREAIEAAGAKLLFIPPYSPDLNPIELAFSKLKSLLRAKAIRTVDALWKALGTLCDSFSPTECANYFRHNGYFQSA
;
A
#
# COMPACT_ATOMS: atom_id res chain seq x y z
N MET A 1 23.93 -38.76 -48.74
CA MET A 1 24.75 -39.10 -47.58
C MET A 1 24.25 -38.19 -46.48
N CYS A 2 23.34 -38.68 -45.72
CA CYS A 2 23.45 -39.00 -44.29
C CYS A 2 23.58 -37.77 -43.44
N LEU A 3 22.79 -37.49 -42.42
CA LEU A 3 22.34 -38.32 -41.32
C LEU A 3 21.22 -37.65 -40.53
N LEU A 4 20.19 -38.31 -40.27
CA LEU A 4 19.61 -38.74 -38.99
C LEU A 4 19.56 -37.68 -37.84
N SER A 5 18.35 -37.24 -37.55
CA SER A 5 17.93 -36.68 -36.27
C SER A 5 17.76 -37.76 -35.21
N PRO A 6 17.99 -37.47 -33.97
CA PRO A 6 17.47 -38.28 -32.88
C PRO A 6 16.39 -37.56 -32.11
N GLY A 7 15.30 -38.25 -31.90
CA GLY A 7 14.59 -38.41 -30.64
C GLY A 7 14.09 -37.15 -29.91
N MET A 8 12.87 -36.73 -30.20
CA MET A 8 12.03 -35.98 -29.30
C MET A 8 11.65 -36.87 -28.11
N THR A 9 12.32 -36.72 -26.99
CA THR A 9 11.83 -37.17 -25.70
C THR A 9 10.75 -36.22 -25.24
N THR A 10 9.53 -36.69 -25.24
CA THR A 10 8.39 -36.04 -24.56
C THR A 10 8.65 -36.02 -23.06
N HIS A 11 9.12 -34.87 -22.54
CA HIS A 11 9.03 -34.64 -21.12
C HIS A 11 7.56 -34.37 -20.79
N SER A 12 6.96 -35.26 -20.06
CA SER A 12 5.73 -35.10 -19.31
C SER A 12 5.88 -33.84 -18.44
N THR A 13 5.17 -32.80 -18.78
CA THR A 13 4.98 -31.63 -17.91
C THR A 13 4.06 -32.06 -16.77
N GLY A 14 4.65 -32.53 -15.68
CA GLY A 14 3.98 -32.53 -14.39
C GLY A 14 3.61 -31.10 -14.08
N SER A 15 2.37 -30.87 -13.69
CA SER A 15 1.85 -29.57 -13.24
C SER A 15 2.75 -29.08 -12.10
N ALA A 16 3.70 -28.21 -12.42
CA ALA A 16 4.44 -27.44 -11.43
C ALA A 16 3.38 -26.61 -10.68
N GLY A 17 3.20 -26.90 -9.38
CA GLY A 17 2.25 -26.17 -8.55
C GLY A 17 2.56 -24.67 -8.64
N GLU A 18 1.56 -23.87 -8.93
CA GLU A 18 1.68 -22.42 -8.89
C GLU A 18 2.32 -22.01 -7.56
N PRO A 19 3.25 -21.05 -7.55
CA PRO A 19 3.88 -20.61 -6.32
C PRO A 19 2.79 -20.20 -5.32
N VAL A 20 2.96 -20.60 -4.07
CA VAL A 20 1.99 -20.42 -2.97
C VAL A 20 1.48 -18.97 -2.89
N PHE A 21 2.30 -18.01 -3.27
CA PHE A 21 1.96 -16.60 -3.37
C PHE A 21 0.79 -16.35 -4.34
N THR A 22 0.81 -16.96 -5.54
CA THR A 22 -0.23 -16.74 -6.57
C THR A 22 -1.58 -17.33 -6.18
N ARG A 23 -1.59 -18.51 -5.54
CA ARG A 23 -2.83 -19.21 -5.17
C ARG A 23 -3.62 -18.55 -4.05
N GLN A 24 -2.94 -17.82 -3.15
CA GLN A 24 -3.58 -17.10 -2.04
C GLN A 24 -4.15 -15.74 -2.46
N LEU A 25 -3.78 -15.22 -3.64
CA LEU A 25 -4.18 -13.91 -4.15
C LEU A 25 -5.46 -13.95 -5.02
N GLN A 26 -6.12 -15.10 -5.12
CA GLN A 26 -7.26 -15.30 -6.04
C GLN A 26 -8.56 -14.61 -5.61
N THR A 27 -8.63 -14.08 -4.39
CA THR A 27 -9.84 -13.41 -3.89
C THR A 27 -9.51 -11.97 -3.45
N PRO A 28 -9.57 -10.98 -4.35
CA PRO A 28 -9.19 -9.60 -4.04
C PRO A 28 -9.90 -9.00 -2.82
N SER A 29 -11.13 -9.42 -2.54
CA SER A 29 -11.90 -8.96 -1.37
C SER A 29 -11.31 -9.39 -0.02
N LYS A 30 -10.42 -10.37 -0.01
CA LYS A 30 -9.69 -10.85 1.18
C LYS A 30 -8.31 -10.23 1.34
N LEU A 31 -7.83 -9.48 0.36
CA LEU A 31 -6.49 -8.90 0.42
C LEU A 31 -6.52 -7.58 1.17
N VAL A 32 -5.54 -7.39 2.06
CA VAL A 32 -5.36 -6.19 2.88
C VAL A 32 -3.91 -5.75 2.75
N PHE A 33 -3.64 -4.70 1.99
CA PHE A 33 -2.30 -4.17 1.80
C PHE A 33 -2.00 -3.10 2.82
N ILE A 34 -0.90 -3.22 3.53
CA ILE A 34 -0.46 -2.28 4.57
C ILE A 34 0.87 -1.67 4.16
N ASP A 35 0.98 -0.37 4.38
CA ASP A 35 2.22 0.37 4.14
C ASP A 35 2.23 1.68 4.92
N GLU A 36 3.41 2.34 4.98
CA GLU A 36 3.60 3.63 5.59
C GLU A 36 3.90 4.70 4.54
N SER A 37 3.48 5.91 4.84
CA SER A 37 3.78 7.06 4.01
C SER A 37 4.12 8.28 4.82
N ALA A 38 5.30 8.85 4.56
CA ALA A 38 5.68 10.13 5.16
C ALA A 38 4.89 11.28 4.52
N VAL A 39 4.25 12.08 5.36
CA VAL A 39 3.55 13.33 5.00
C VAL A 39 4.14 14.49 5.79
N LYS A 40 4.14 15.69 5.22
CA LYS A 40 4.84 16.85 5.78
C LYS A 40 3.98 18.10 5.74
N THR A 41 4.17 18.98 6.69
CA THR A 41 3.45 20.26 6.77
C THR A 41 3.88 21.28 5.70
N ASN A 42 4.96 21.03 4.98
CA ASN A 42 5.42 21.87 3.86
C ASN A 42 4.94 21.37 2.48
N MET A 43 4.06 20.38 2.43
CA MET A 43 3.57 19.87 1.15
C MET A 43 2.82 20.95 0.37
N THR A 44 3.19 21.11 -0.92
CA THR A 44 2.56 22.06 -1.83
C THR A 44 2.50 21.45 -3.24
N ARG A 45 1.69 22.03 -4.12
CA ARG A 45 1.61 21.61 -5.52
C ARG A 45 2.97 21.75 -6.18
N ARG A 46 3.41 20.71 -6.88
CA ARG A 46 4.70 20.69 -7.59
C ARG A 46 4.60 21.28 -9.00
N TYR A 47 3.41 21.29 -9.57
CA TYR A 47 3.13 21.72 -10.93
C TYR A 47 1.91 22.64 -10.94
N GLY A 48 1.88 23.56 -11.86
CA GLY A 48 0.76 24.45 -12.14
C GLY A 48 0.68 24.72 -13.63
N ARG A 49 -0.33 25.48 -14.04
CA ARG A 49 -0.54 25.88 -15.43
C ARG A 49 -0.56 27.39 -15.50
N ALA A 50 0.14 27.94 -16.51
CA ALA A 50 0.10 29.33 -16.90
C ALA A 50 -0.25 29.45 -18.38
N LYS A 51 -0.65 30.65 -18.84
CA LYS A 51 -0.82 30.92 -20.28
C LYS A 51 0.52 30.71 -20.99
N CYS A 52 0.46 30.27 -22.25
CA CYS A 52 1.65 30.14 -23.07
C CYS A 52 2.48 31.44 -23.07
N GLY A 53 3.78 31.32 -22.89
CA GLY A 53 4.69 32.48 -22.80
C GLY A 53 4.75 33.15 -21.42
N HIS A 54 3.93 32.75 -20.45
CA HIS A 54 3.97 33.30 -19.09
C HIS A 54 4.64 32.34 -18.10
N ARG A 55 5.52 32.90 -17.26
CA ARG A 55 6.13 32.15 -16.15
C ARG A 55 5.11 31.91 -15.05
N LEU A 56 4.99 30.66 -14.59
CA LEU A 56 4.24 30.36 -13.38
C LEU A 56 5.05 30.78 -12.15
N VAL A 57 4.49 31.66 -11.34
CA VAL A 57 5.05 32.05 -10.03
C VAL A 57 4.14 31.53 -8.94
N ALA A 58 4.72 30.80 -7.97
CA ALA A 58 3.99 30.29 -6.81
C ALA A 58 4.86 30.40 -5.56
N ALA A 59 4.24 30.76 -4.43
CA ALA A 59 4.90 30.75 -3.14
C ALA A 59 5.09 29.30 -2.66
N VAL A 60 6.31 28.99 -2.21
CA VAL A 60 6.65 27.70 -1.62
C VAL A 60 6.89 27.90 -0.13
N PRO A 61 6.35 27.02 0.75
CA PRO A 61 6.63 27.10 2.19
C PRO A 61 8.13 26.98 2.44
N HIS A 62 8.66 27.92 3.22
CA HIS A 62 10.04 27.95 3.66
C HIS A 62 10.11 27.81 5.19
N GLY A 63 11.23 27.30 5.73
CA GLY A 63 11.46 27.12 7.15
C GLY A 63 11.38 25.67 7.61
N HIS A 64 11.24 25.48 8.94
CA HIS A 64 11.16 24.14 9.53
C HIS A 64 9.79 23.52 9.30
N TRP A 65 9.78 22.26 8.92
CA TRP A 65 8.56 21.47 8.75
C TRP A 65 8.56 20.23 9.64
N LYS A 66 7.38 19.80 10.02
CA LYS A 66 7.16 18.56 10.73
C LYS A 66 6.86 17.43 9.74
N THR A 67 7.42 16.27 10.05
CA THR A 67 7.15 15.03 9.30
C THR A 67 6.31 14.13 10.17
N THR A 68 5.22 13.65 9.62
CA THR A 68 4.29 12.71 10.22
C THR A 68 4.32 11.43 9.40
N THR A 69 4.34 10.27 10.04
CA THR A 69 4.12 8.99 9.38
C THR A 69 2.63 8.66 9.41
N PHE A 70 2.07 8.42 8.25
CA PHE A 70 0.73 7.87 8.06
C PHE A 70 0.85 6.39 7.73
N VAL A 71 0.15 5.55 8.48
CA VAL A 71 0.01 4.11 8.22
C VAL A 71 -1.44 3.86 7.83
N GLY A 72 -1.68 2.98 6.87
CA GLY A 72 -3.02 2.62 6.46
C GLY A 72 -3.08 1.23 5.85
N ALA A 73 -4.28 0.70 5.77
CA ALA A 73 -4.56 -0.56 5.12
C ALA A 73 -5.52 -0.36 3.95
N LEU A 74 -5.13 -0.80 2.76
CA LEU A 74 -5.96 -0.75 1.56
C LEU A 74 -6.65 -2.09 1.34
N ARG A 75 -7.98 -2.04 1.24
CA ARG A 75 -8.83 -3.12 0.76
C ARG A 75 -9.39 -2.77 -0.62
N CYS A 76 -9.96 -3.72 -1.32
CA CYS A 76 -10.61 -3.46 -2.61
C CYS A 76 -11.89 -2.60 -2.48
N ASP A 77 -12.41 -2.41 -1.28
CA ASP A 77 -13.62 -1.62 -0.98
C ASP A 77 -13.33 -0.31 -0.24
N GLY A 78 -12.10 -0.03 0.18
CA GLY A 78 -11.75 1.20 0.87
C GLY A 78 -10.38 1.22 1.51
N LEU A 79 -10.01 2.39 2.03
CA LEU A 79 -8.84 2.59 2.88
C LEU A 79 -9.28 2.48 4.35
N THR A 80 -8.67 1.57 5.09
CA THR A 80 -9.05 1.22 6.47
C THR A 80 -7.87 1.32 7.42
N ALA A 81 -8.12 1.20 8.72
CA ALA A 81 -7.10 1.20 9.76
C ALA A 81 -6.12 2.38 9.67
N PRO A 82 -6.59 3.65 9.50
CA PRO A 82 -5.70 4.80 9.42
C PRO A 82 -5.06 5.07 10.78
N PHE A 83 -3.75 5.29 10.77
CA PHE A 83 -3.00 5.66 11.95
C PHE A 83 -1.96 6.73 11.64
N VAL A 84 -1.71 7.62 12.58
CA VAL A 84 -0.84 8.79 12.39
C VAL A 84 0.13 8.89 13.56
N ILE A 85 1.41 9.06 13.25
CA ILE A 85 2.48 9.14 14.26
C ILE A 85 3.33 10.38 13.97
N ASP A 86 3.70 11.15 15.00
CA ASP A 86 4.72 12.20 14.86
C ASP A 86 6.11 11.55 14.77
N GLY A 87 6.78 11.74 13.65
CA GLY A 87 8.08 11.14 13.36
C GLY A 87 8.02 9.79 12.65
N ALA A 88 9.07 8.99 12.83
CA ALA A 88 9.21 7.66 12.21
C ALA A 88 8.59 6.56 13.06
N ILE A 89 8.03 5.55 12.41
CA ILE A 89 7.54 4.34 13.09
C ILE A 89 8.71 3.41 13.41
N ASN A 90 8.69 2.81 14.59
CA ASN A 90 9.57 1.73 14.98
C ASN A 90 8.79 0.41 15.15
N GLY A 91 9.49 -0.69 15.45
CA GLY A 91 8.87 -2.00 15.57
C GLY A 91 7.78 -2.08 16.66
N ASP A 92 8.01 -1.46 17.82
CA ASP A 92 7.06 -1.50 18.95
C ASP A 92 5.79 -0.71 18.62
N LEU A 93 5.93 0.46 17.99
CA LEU A 93 4.80 1.25 17.51
C LEU A 93 4.05 0.55 16.38
N PHE A 94 4.77 -0.18 15.52
CA PHE A 94 4.14 -0.97 14.48
C PHE A 94 3.34 -2.14 15.06
N LEU A 95 3.88 -2.84 16.06
CA LEU A 95 3.14 -3.88 16.77
C LEU A 95 1.89 -3.31 17.44
N ALA A 96 2.01 -2.20 18.16
CA ALA A 96 0.87 -1.53 18.78
C ALA A 96 -0.21 -1.11 17.73
N TYR A 97 0.21 -0.61 16.55
CA TYR A 97 -0.70 -0.35 15.43
C TYR A 97 -1.42 -1.62 14.98
N VAL A 98 -0.68 -2.72 14.82
CA VAL A 98 -1.27 -4.00 14.38
C VAL A 98 -2.32 -4.47 15.39
N GLU A 99 -1.99 -4.49 16.68
CA GLU A 99 -2.88 -4.99 17.72
C GLU A 99 -4.11 -4.11 17.96
N GLN A 100 -3.92 -2.78 17.99
CA GLN A 100 -4.96 -1.86 18.43
C GLN A 100 -5.79 -1.27 17.27
N VAL A 101 -5.24 -1.19 16.07
CA VAL A 101 -5.88 -0.51 14.94
C VAL A 101 -6.18 -1.46 13.79
N LEU A 102 -5.23 -2.30 13.39
CA LEU A 102 -5.40 -3.20 12.26
C LEU A 102 -6.29 -4.40 12.62
N VAL A 103 -5.92 -5.17 13.64
CA VAL A 103 -6.60 -6.42 14.04
C VAL A 103 -8.12 -6.24 14.20
N PRO A 104 -8.64 -5.18 14.83
CA PRO A 104 -10.07 -4.95 14.91
C PRO A 104 -10.79 -4.80 13.56
N THR A 105 -10.07 -4.50 12.48
CA THR A 105 -10.64 -4.36 11.12
C THR A 105 -10.52 -5.63 10.28
N LEU A 106 -9.77 -6.63 10.75
CA LEU A 106 -9.54 -7.88 10.03
C LEU A 106 -10.78 -8.78 10.10
N ARG A 107 -10.96 -9.54 9.04
CA ARG A 107 -12.01 -10.56 8.90
C ARG A 107 -11.37 -11.94 8.77
N GLN A 108 -12.06 -12.96 9.23
CA GLN A 108 -11.57 -14.33 9.09
C GLN A 108 -11.26 -14.69 7.63
N GLY A 109 -10.07 -15.21 7.40
CA GLY A 109 -9.57 -15.59 6.09
C GLY A 109 -9.00 -14.42 5.26
N ASP A 110 -8.84 -13.23 5.86
CA ASP A 110 -8.10 -12.14 5.22
C ASP A 110 -6.62 -12.51 5.02
N VAL A 111 -6.01 -11.90 4.02
CA VAL A 111 -4.59 -12.03 3.72
C VAL A 111 -3.97 -10.64 3.83
N VAL A 112 -3.25 -10.42 4.91
CA VAL A 112 -2.52 -9.18 5.17
C VAL A 112 -1.21 -9.22 4.39
N ILE A 113 -0.98 -8.22 3.58
CA ILE A 113 0.19 -8.12 2.72
C ILE A 113 0.94 -6.84 3.05
N MET A 114 2.23 -6.94 3.34
CA MET A 114 3.09 -5.81 3.65
C MET A 114 4.46 -5.98 3.02
N ASP A 115 5.23 -4.91 2.99
CA ASP A 115 6.59 -4.98 2.51
C ASP A 115 7.51 -5.73 3.49
N ASN A 116 8.74 -5.94 3.08
CA ASN A 116 9.70 -6.78 3.77
C ASN A 116 10.62 -5.98 4.74
N LEU A 117 10.15 -4.86 5.29
CA LEU A 117 10.91 -4.05 6.24
C LEU A 117 11.13 -4.76 7.57
N ARG A 118 12.24 -4.43 8.24
CA ARG A 118 12.58 -5.02 9.55
C ARG A 118 11.54 -4.69 10.62
N ALA A 119 10.97 -3.48 10.59
CA ALA A 119 9.93 -3.04 11.52
C ALA A 119 8.66 -3.90 11.44
N HIS A 120 8.34 -4.47 10.27
CA HIS A 120 7.18 -5.33 10.06
C HIS A 120 7.39 -6.79 10.52
N LYS A 121 8.62 -7.16 10.83
CA LYS A 121 9.01 -8.52 11.24
C LYS A 121 9.27 -8.65 12.74
N VAL A 122 8.81 -7.70 13.52
CA VAL A 122 8.91 -7.76 14.97
C VAL A 122 8.07 -8.91 15.48
N ALA A 123 8.59 -9.59 16.53
CA ALA A 123 7.85 -10.65 17.20
C ALA A 123 6.51 -10.12 17.70
N GLY A 124 5.45 -10.91 17.57
CA GLY A 124 4.09 -10.53 17.93
C GLY A 124 3.23 -10.05 16.73
N VAL A 125 3.82 -9.46 15.68
CA VAL A 125 3.05 -8.97 14.52
C VAL A 125 2.34 -10.11 13.80
N ARG A 126 3.06 -11.18 13.50
CA ARG A 126 2.49 -12.37 12.83
C ARG A 126 1.45 -13.01 13.70
N GLU A 127 1.78 -13.22 14.95
CA GLU A 127 0.94 -13.88 15.95
C GLU A 127 -0.39 -13.14 16.14
N ALA A 128 -0.35 -11.80 16.22
CA ALA A 128 -1.55 -10.97 16.35
C ALA A 128 -2.47 -11.08 15.12
N ILE A 129 -1.89 -11.07 13.90
CA ILE A 129 -2.65 -11.21 12.65
C ILE A 129 -3.25 -12.61 12.53
N GLU A 130 -2.48 -13.65 12.82
CA GLU A 130 -2.92 -15.06 12.74
C GLU A 130 -3.96 -15.39 13.81
N ALA A 131 -3.85 -14.83 15.02
CA ALA A 131 -4.86 -14.94 16.06
C ALA A 131 -6.22 -14.32 15.67
N ALA A 132 -6.21 -13.30 14.80
CA ALA A 132 -7.43 -12.73 14.22
C ALA A 132 -8.03 -13.58 13.08
N GLY A 133 -7.45 -14.74 12.77
CA GLY A 133 -7.90 -15.62 11.69
C GLY A 133 -7.48 -15.17 10.29
N ALA A 134 -6.54 -14.25 10.19
CA ALA A 134 -5.95 -13.77 8.94
C ALA A 134 -4.59 -14.44 8.68
N LYS A 135 -4.04 -14.27 7.48
CA LYS A 135 -2.70 -14.74 7.10
C LYS A 135 -1.80 -13.56 6.81
N LEU A 136 -0.51 -13.66 7.15
CA LEU A 136 0.49 -12.66 6.83
C LEU A 136 1.38 -13.12 5.68
N LEU A 137 1.47 -12.28 4.64
CA LEU A 137 2.40 -12.43 3.52
C LEU A 137 3.28 -11.19 3.38
N PHE A 138 4.50 -11.39 2.91
CA PHE A 138 5.40 -10.31 2.56
C PHE A 138 5.57 -10.22 1.04
N ILE A 139 5.53 -8.98 0.51
CA ILE A 139 5.84 -8.71 -0.89
C ILE A 139 7.33 -9.03 -1.14
N PRO A 140 7.68 -9.63 -2.29
CA PRO A 140 9.08 -9.82 -2.65
C PRO A 140 9.85 -8.50 -2.60
N PRO A 141 11.13 -8.51 -2.24
CA PRO A 141 11.96 -7.31 -2.25
C PRO A 141 11.95 -6.63 -3.63
N TYR A 142 11.98 -5.31 -3.64
CA TYR A 142 12.04 -4.49 -4.86
C TYR A 142 10.86 -4.66 -5.83
N SER A 143 9.68 -4.99 -5.33
CA SER A 143 8.48 -5.20 -6.16
C SER A 143 7.33 -4.21 -5.82
N PRO A 144 7.53 -2.89 -5.96
CA PRO A 144 6.49 -1.90 -5.67
C PRO A 144 5.27 -2.05 -6.59
N ASP A 145 5.46 -2.60 -7.80
CA ASP A 145 4.39 -2.88 -8.77
C ASP A 145 3.34 -3.88 -8.24
N LEU A 146 3.68 -4.63 -7.19
CA LEU A 146 2.76 -5.54 -6.51
C LEU A 146 2.05 -4.89 -5.32
N ASN A 147 2.26 -3.59 -5.06
CA ASN A 147 1.71 -2.89 -3.90
C ASN A 147 0.67 -1.82 -4.31
N PRO A 148 -0.64 -2.15 -4.39
CA PRO A 148 -1.67 -1.21 -4.83
C PRO A 148 -1.86 -0.01 -3.87
N ILE A 149 -1.45 -0.10 -2.61
CA ILE A 149 -1.57 1.00 -1.65
C ILE A 149 -0.68 2.20 -2.02
N GLU A 150 0.38 1.99 -2.78
CA GLU A 150 1.23 3.07 -3.29
C GLU A 150 0.46 4.04 -4.18
N LEU A 151 -0.48 3.53 -4.99
CA LEU A 151 -1.38 4.36 -5.81
C LEU A 151 -2.34 5.18 -4.93
N ALA A 152 -2.88 4.57 -3.89
CA ALA A 152 -3.72 5.25 -2.91
C ALA A 152 -2.94 6.36 -2.19
N PHE A 153 -1.71 6.09 -1.75
CA PHE A 153 -0.84 7.09 -1.12
C PHE A 153 -0.43 8.20 -2.08
N SER A 154 -0.25 7.91 -3.35
CA SER A 154 0.01 8.93 -4.38
C SER A 154 -1.16 9.91 -4.49
N LYS A 155 -2.41 9.42 -4.54
CA LYS A 155 -3.62 10.25 -4.50
C LYS A 155 -3.70 11.05 -3.20
N LEU A 156 -3.54 10.38 -2.05
CA LEU A 156 -3.58 11.02 -0.73
C LEU A 156 -2.61 12.20 -0.65
N LYS A 157 -1.35 11.99 -1.06
CA LYS A 157 -0.33 13.04 -1.11
C LYS A 157 -0.71 14.18 -2.08
N SER A 158 -1.35 13.87 -3.20
CA SER A 158 -1.83 14.88 -4.15
C SER A 158 -2.92 15.77 -3.52
N LEU A 159 -3.88 15.16 -2.83
CA LEU A 159 -4.94 15.87 -2.12
C LEU A 159 -4.39 16.75 -0.98
N LEU A 160 -3.43 16.24 -0.20
CA LEU A 160 -2.76 17.01 0.85
C LEU A 160 -1.99 18.20 0.29
N ARG A 161 -1.29 18.03 -0.85
CA ARG A 161 -0.61 19.15 -1.54
C ARG A 161 -1.60 20.21 -2.01
N ALA A 162 -2.78 19.80 -2.47
CA ALA A 162 -3.83 20.75 -2.88
C ALA A 162 -4.39 21.54 -1.72
N LYS A 163 -4.50 20.93 -0.53
CA LYS A 163 -4.97 21.58 0.70
C LYS A 163 -3.94 22.54 1.31
N ALA A 164 -2.66 22.39 0.98
CA ALA A 164 -1.56 23.23 1.47
C ALA A 164 -1.53 23.42 3.00
N ILE A 165 -1.72 22.36 3.76
CA ILE A 165 -1.83 22.35 5.22
C ILE A 165 -0.47 22.66 5.86
N ARG A 166 -0.45 23.47 6.95
CA ARG A 166 0.77 23.98 7.56
C ARG A 166 0.96 23.61 9.04
N THR A 167 -0.04 23.00 9.68
CA THR A 167 0.02 22.56 11.09
C THR A 167 -0.17 21.05 11.19
N VAL A 168 0.40 20.44 12.22
CA VAL A 168 0.28 19.00 12.46
C VAL A 168 -1.17 18.60 12.72
N ASP A 169 -1.87 19.33 13.60
CA ASP A 169 -3.26 19.02 13.95
C ASP A 169 -4.19 19.07 12.74
N ALA A 170 -4.03 20.11 11.89
CA ALA A 170 -4.80 20.21 10.65
C ALA A 170 -4.45 19.09 9.65
N LEU A 171 -3.17 18.65 9.62
CA LEU A 171 -2.73 17.53 8.79
C LEU A 171 -3.37 16.22 9.25
N TRP A 172 -3.36 15.93 10.53
CA TRP A 172 -3.97 14.73 11.11
C TRP A 172 -5.48 14.69 10.86
N LYS A 173 -6.17 15.82 11.11
CA LYS A 173 -7.60 15.94 10.83
C LYS A 173 -7.91 15.75 9.34
N ALA A 174 -7.09 16.30 8.46
CA ALA A 174 -7.26 16.14 7.02
C ALA A 174 -7.02 14.69 6.57
N LEU A 175 -6.04 13.99 7.14
CA LEU A 175 -5.78 12.57 6.85
C LEU A 175 -7.01 11.71 7.19
N GLY A 176 -7.62 11.88 8.37
CA GLY A 176 -8.85 11.18 8.74
C GLY A 176 -9.96 11.40 7.73
N THR A 177 -10.25 12.67 7.38
CA THR A 177 -11.31 12.98 6.41
C THR A 177 -11.01 12.48 4.99
N LEU A 178 -9.73 12.46 4.58
CA LEU A 178 -9.34 12.03 3.24
C LEU A 178 -9.42 10.51 3.07
N CYS A 179 -9.33 9.73 4.15
CA CYS A 179 -9.53 8.28 4.07
C CYS A 179 -10.91 7.92 3.54
N ASP A 180 -11.95 8.69 3.90
CA ASP A 180 -13.33 8.48 3.44
C ASP A 180 -13.55 8.84 1.96
N SER A 181 -12.57 9.49 1.32
CA SER A 181 -12.66 9.90 -0.09
C SER A 181 -12.26 8.80 -1.09
N PHE A 182 -11.88 7.62 -0.60
CA PHE A 182 -11.53 6.47 -1.43
C PHE A 182 -12.75 5.60 -1.67
N SER A 183 -13.33 5.69 -2.89
CA SER A 183 -14.50 4.88 -3.25
C SER A 183 -14.13 3.41 -3.51
N PRO A 184 -15.06 2.46 -3.30
CA PRO A 184 -14.84 1.05 -3.62
C PRO A 184 -14.41 0.81 -5.06
N THR A 185 -15.02 1.52 -6.01
CA THR A 185 -14.66 1.41 -7.44
C THR A 185 -13.21 1.82 -7.69
N GLU A 186 -12.76 2.89 -7.04
CA GLU A 186 -11.38 3.37 -7.17
C GLU A 186 -10.39 2.40 -6.55
N CYS A 187 -10.67 1.92 -5.34
CA CYS A 187 -9.83 0.93 -4.68
C CYS A 187 -9.72 -0.36 -5.49
N ALA A 188 -10.84 -0.87 -6.02
CA ALA A 188 -10.83 -2.01 -6.93
C ALA A 188 -9.98 -1.76 -8.20
N ASN A 189 -9.94 -0.52 -8.71
CA ASN A 189 -9.09 -0.16 -9.86
C ASN A 189 -7.60 -0.20 -9.51
N TYR A 190 -7.20 0.17 -8.30
CA TYR A 190 -5.80 0.01 -7.84
C TYR A 190 -5.39 -1.46 -7.83
N PHE A 191 -6.25 -2.34 -7.28
CA PHE A 191 -6.00 -3.77 -7.30
C PHE A 191 -5.90 -4.32 -8.73
N ARG A 192 -6.79 -3.86 -9.63
CA ARG A 192 -6.80 -4.27 -11.04
C ARG A 192 -5.53 -3.83 -11.76
N HIS A 193 -5.07 -2.61 -11.50
CA HIS A 193 -3.83 -2.08 -12.06
C HIS A 193 -2.60 -2.91 -11.68
N ASN A 194 -2.56 -3.43 -10.45
CA ASN A 194 -1.48 -4.27 -9.95
C ASN A 194 -1.69 -5.77 -10.22
N GLY A 195 -2.70 -6.16 -11.03
CA GLY A 195 -2.90 -7.53 -11.49
C GLY A 195 -3.63 -8.47 -10.52
N TYR A 196 -4.28 -7.94 -9.46
CA TYR A 196 -4.99 -8.76 -8.48
C TYR A 196 -6.42 -9.15 -8.88
N PHE A 197 -6.94 -8.64 -9.99
CA PHE A 197 -8.16 -9.14 -10.62
C PHE A 197 -7.78 -9.89 -11.88
N GLN A 198 -8.11 -11.16 -11.97
CA GLN A 198 -8.02 -11.87 -13.23
C GLN A 198 -9.08 -11.32 -14.18
N SER A 199 -8.69 -11.03 -15.41
CA SER A 199 -9.65 -10.80 -16.50
C SER A 199 -10.37 -12.13 -16.75
N ALA A 200 -11.69 -12.10 -16.62
CA ALA A 200 -12.53 -13.24 -16.99
C ALA A 200 -12.43 -13.50 -18.49
#